data_69771f111c0a3675f6a473171551038f
#
_entry.id   69771f111c0a3675f6a473171551038f
#
_cell.length_a   1.000
_cell.length_b   1.000
_cell.length_c   1.000
_cell.angle_alpha   90.00
_cell.angle_beta   90.00
_cell.angle_gamma   90.00
#
_symmetry.space_group_name_H-M   'P 1'
#
loop_
_entity.id
_entity.type
_entity.pdbx_description
1 polymer ?
#
loop_
_entity_poly.entity_id
_entity_poly.type
_entity_poly.pdbx_seq_one_letter_code
_entity_poly.pdbx_strand_id
1 'polypeptide(L)'
;MRGTLKVCAVKAPEFGDRQKLMLEDIAILTGGQVFSKEKGMKLEKFSWEWFGEARVSTITKEKTTIVDGKGSEEAITARVEELANQIEKADTPFEIERLQDRMSKFVGGVAIVHVGGNTETEMNERKDRVDDALNATKAAIEEGVSAFSI
;
A
#
# COMPACT_ATOMS: atom_id res chain seq x y z
N MET A 1 -5.68 -14.35 -25.74
CA MET A 1 -5.00 -13.05 -25.88
C MET A 1 -3.63 -13.30 -26.43
N ARG A 2 -3.28 -12.65 -27.51
CA ARG A 2 -1.94 -12.76 -28.11
C ARG A 2 -0.98 -11.97 -27.22
N GLY A 3 -0.06 -12.59 -26.54
CA GLY A 3 0.86 -12.07 -25.52
C GLY A 3 1.71 -10.82 -25.85
N THR A 4 1.10 -9.82 -26.46
CA THR A 4 1.71 -8.53 -26.81
C THR A 4 1.80 -7.56 -25.62
N LEU A 5 0.98 -7.75 -24.59
CA LEU A 5 1.01 -6.93 -23.38
C LEU A 5 1.13 -7.82 -22.15
N LYS A 6 2.01 -7.45 -21.23
CA LYS A 6 2.09 -8.05 -19.90
C LYS A 6 1.05 -7.38 -19.01
N VAL A 7 -0.07 -8.04 -18.77
CA VAL A 7 -1.20 -7.52 -17.98
C VAL A 7 -1.46 -8.43 -16.81
N CYS A 8 -1.66 -7.84 -15.64
CA CYS A 8 -2.13 -8.52 -14.45
C CYS A 8 -3.38 -7.80 -13.91
N ALA A 9 -4.45 -8.55 -13.69
CA ALA A 9 -5.66 -8.03 -13.08
C ALA A 9 -5.70 -8.48 -11.61
N VAL A 10 -5.84 -7.52 -10.70
CA VAL A 10 -5.95 -7.77 -9.27
C VAL A 10 -7.28 -7.28 -8.74
N LYS A 11 -7.78 -7.90 -7.67
CA LYS A 11 -8.94 -7.36 -6.97
C LYS A 11 -8.55 -6.03 -6.33
N ALA A 12 -9.48 -5.07 -6.39
CA ALA A 12 -9.33 -3.84 -5.63
C ALA A 12 -9.33 -4.16 -4.12
N PRO A 13 -8.46 -3.49 -3.33
CA PRO A 13 -8.40 -3.70 -1.90
C PRO A 13 -9.65 -3.16 -1.22
N GLU A 14 -9.97 -3.68 -0.05
CA GLU A 14 -11.10 -3.26 0.77
C GLU A 14 -12.49 -3.46 0.10
N PHE A 15 -13.55 -2.93 0.72
CA PHE A 15 -14.93 -3.03 0.25
C PHE A 15 -15.67 -1.70 0.44
N GLY A 16 -16.67 -1.45 -0.42
CA GLY A 16 -17.55 -0.28 -0.32
C GLY A 16 -16.80 1.04 -0.52
N ASP A 17 -17.10 2.03 0.31
CA ASP A 17 -16.49 3.37 0.21
C ASP A 17 -15.00 3.36 0.52
N ARG A 18 -14.54 2.44 1.36
CA ARG A 18 -13.12 2.25 1.67
C ARG A 18 -12.32 1.87 0.44
N GLN A 19 -12.88 1.03 -0.41
CA GLN A 19 -12.29 0.65 -1.69
C GLN A 19 -12.03 1.88 -2.57
N LYS A 20 -12.99 2.80 -2.62
CA LYS A 20 -12.84 4.04 -3.40
C LYS A 20 -11.70 4.90 -2.87
N LEU A 21 -11.63 5.09 -1.56
CA LEU A 21 -10.56 5.84 -0.91
C LEU A 21 -9.18 5.23 -1.14
N MET A 22 -9.07 3.91 -1.03
CA MET A 22 -7.80 3.23 -1.27
C MET A 22 -7.35 3.29 -2.73
N LEU A 23 -8.30 3.18 -3.67
CA LEU A 23 -8.00 3.36 -5.09
C LEU A 23 -7.57 4.80 -5.42
N GLU A 24 -8.18 5.80 -4.78
CA GLU A 24 -7.76 7.20 -4.90
C GLU A 24 -6.34 7.42 -4.35
N ASP A 25 -6.02 6.82 -3.22
CA ASP A 25 -4.66 6.86 -2.66
C ASP A 25 -3.62 6.24 -3.60
N ILE A 26 -3.94 5.10 -4.20
CA ILE A 26 -3.08 4.46 -5.22
C ILE A 26 -2.93 5.37 -6.45
N ALA A 27 -4.02 5.98 -6.92
CA ALA A 27 -3.98 6.87 -8.07
C ALA A 27 -3.10 8.09 -7.80
N ILE A 28 -3.19 8.71 -6.62
CA ILE A 28 -2.34 9.84 -6.21
C ILE A 28 -0.87 9.41 -6.17
N LEU A 29 -0.56 8.27 -5.56
CA LEU A 29 0.82 7.75 -5.47
C LEU A 29 1.44 7.46 -6.84
N THR A 30 0.64 7.01 -7.79
CA THR A 30 1.12 6.59 -9.11
C THR A 30 0.95 7.67 -10.18
N GLY A 31 0.27 8.76 -9.88
CA GLY A 31 -0.07 9.81 -10.85
C GLY A 31 -1.15 9.41 -11.85
N GLY A 32 -1.92 8.37 -11.52
CA GLY A 32 -3.03 7.91 -12.35
C GLY A 32 -4.39 8.48 -11.94
N GLN A 33 -5.44 7.92 -12.48
CA GLN A 33 -6.81 8.33 -12.18
C GLN A 33 -7.73 7.12 -11.97
N VAL A 34 -8.58 7.20 -10.94
CA VAL A 34 -9.58 6.16 -10.68
C VAL A 34 -10.71 6.25 -11.68
N PHE A 35 -10.95 5.17 -12.42
CA PHE A 35 -12.11 5.07 -13.28
C PHE A 35 -13.38 4.91 -12.41
N SER A 36 -14.28 5.88 -12.52
CA SER A 36 -15.56 5.84 -11.82
C SER A 36 -16.70 6.19 -12.78
N LYS A 37 -17.68 5.30 -12.86
CA LYS A 37 -18.92 5.57 -13.59
C LYS A 37 -19.72 6.71 -12.95
N GLU A 38 -19.62 6.87 -11.63
CA GLU A 38 -20.29 7.93 -10.86
C GLU A 38 -19.76 9.33 -11.24
N LYS A 39 -18.46 9.41 -11.61
CA LYS A 39 -17.83 10.63 -12.13
C LYS A 39 -18.11 10.85 -13.63
N GLY A 40 -19.04 10.08 -14.24
CA GLY A 40 -19.42 10.20 -15.65
C GLY A 40 -18.37 9.68 -16.63
N MET A 41 -17.37 8.95 -16.17
CA MET A 41 -16.32 8.41 -17.03
C MET A 41 -16.85 7.23 -17.85
N LYS A 42 -16.57 7.24 -19.15
CA LYS A 42 -16.95 6.17 -20.08
C LYS A 42 -15.69 5.51 -20.63
N LEU A 43 -15.67 4.18 -20.66
CA LEU A 43 -14.54 3.41 -21.19
C LEU A 43 -14.23 3.71 -22.66
N GLU A 44 -15.24 4.14 -23.42
CA GLU A 44 -15.09 4.54 -24.83
C GLU A 44 -14.21 5.79 -25.00
N LYS A 45 -14.12 6.60 -23.94
CA LYS A 45 -13.28 7.82 -23.88
C LYS A 45 -11.99 7.60 -23.09
N PHE A 46 -11.54 6.34 -23.01
CA PHE A 46 -10.32 6.00 -22.30
C PHE A 46 -9.12 6.79 -22.83
N SER A 47 -8.34 7.37 -21.90
CA SER A 47 -7.06 8.02 -22.19
C SER A 47 -5.92 7.30 -21.49
N TRP A 48 -4.76 7.22 -22.12
CA TRP A 48 -3.55 6.66 -21.54
C TRP A 48 -3.06 7.44 -20.31
N GLU A 49 -3.43 8.72 -20.22
CA GLU A 49 -3.12 9.58 -19.06
C GLU A 49 -3.80 9.13 -17.76
N TRP A 50 -4.79 8.23 -17.84
CA TRP A 50 -5.45 7.70 -16.66
C TRP A 50 -4.63 6.58 -15.97
N PHE A 51 -3.65 6.02 -16.69
CA PHE A 51 -2.75 5.07 -16.06
C PHE A 51 -1.75 5.79 -15.18
N GLY A 52 -1.59 5.24 -13.96
CA GLY A 52 -0.47 5.61 -13.12
C GLY A 52 0.79 4.84 -13.51
N GLU A 53 1.91 5.34 -13.06
CA GLU A 53 3.22 4.74 -13.28
C GLU A 53 3.92 4.43 -11.96
N ALA A 54 4.70 3.38 -11.93
CA ALA A 54 5.55 3.03 -10.81
C ALA A 54 6.84 2.37 -11.30
N ARG A 55 7.93 2.50 -10.54
CA ARG A 55 9.20 1.86 -10.88
C ARG A 55 9.10 0.34 -10.81
N VAL A 56 8.48 -0.18 -9.75
CA VAL A 56 8.31 -1.62 -9.55
C VAL A 56 6.91 -1.91 -9.02
N SER A 57 6.27 -2.91 -9.61
CA SER A 57 5.04 -3.49 -9.09
C SER A 57 5.21 -4.99 -8.93
N THR A 58 5.14 -5.47 -7.72
CA THR A 58 5.23 -6.90 -7.39
C THR A 58 3.86 -7.42 -6.97
N ILE A 59 3.37 -8.38 -7.72
CA ILE A 59 2.03 -8.94 -7.52
C ILE A 59 2.17 -10.42 -7.14
N THR A 60 1.66 -10.75 -5.97
CA THR A 60 1.56 -12.13 -5.48
C THR A 60 0.09 -12.53 -5.36
N LYS A 61 -0.17 -13.76 -4.95
CA LYS A 61 -1.53 -14.26 -4.72
C LYS A 61 -2.24 -13.49 -3.60
N GLU A 62 -1.50 -12.97 -2.63
CA GLU A 62 -2.04 -12.41 -1.40
C GLU A 62 -1.89 -10.89 -1.31
N LYS A 63 -0.87 -10.33 -1.96
CA LYS A 63 -0.55 -8.90 -1.86
C LYS A 63 -0.05 -8.30 -3.18
N THR A 64 -0.31 -7.02 -3.34
CA THR A 64 0.27 -6.19 -4.40
C THR A 64 1.11 -5.10 -3.74
N THR A 65 2.38 -5.02 -4.11
CA THR A 65 3.32 -4.01 -3.62
C THR A 65 3.70 -3.09 -4.77
N ILE A 66 3.49 -1.80 -4.60
CA ILE A 66 3.87 -0.74 -5.55
C ILE A 66 4.98 0.07 -4.92
N VAL A 67 6.09 0.22 -5.62
CA VAL A 67 7.28 0.95 -5.13
C VAL A 67 7.63 2.06 -6.10
N ASP A 68 7.91 3.24 -5.54
CA ASP A 68 8.27 4.46 -6.28
C ASP A 68 7.23 4.79 -7.37
N GLY A 69 6.00 5.06 -6.94
CA GLY A 69 4.98 5.64 -7.79
C GLY A 69 5.42 7.00 -8.34
N LYS A 70 4.95 7.34 -9.53
CA LYS A 70 5.30 8.58 -10.24
C LYS A 70 4.30 9.72 -10.02
N GLY A 71 3.53 9.68 -8.92
CA GLY A 71 2.67 10.78 -8.51
C GLY A 71 3.46 12.07 -8.25
N SER A 72 2.83 13.21 -8.42
CA SER A 72 3.49 14.49 -8.11
C SER A 72 3.67 14.67 -6.61
N GLU A 73 4.82 15.21 -6.18
CA GLU A 73 5.11 15.49 -4.77
C GLU A 73 4.06 16.40 -4.14
N GLU A 74 3.55 17.37 -4.93
CA GLU A 74 2.51 18.30 -4.47
C GLU A 74 1.20 17.57 -4.15
N ALA A 75 0.77 16.64 -5.01
CA ALA A 75 -0.46 15.87 -4.77
C ALA A 75 -0.29 14.91 -3.58
N ILE A 76 0.88 14.31 -3.42
CA ILE A 76 1.21 13.44 -2.30
C ILE A 76 1.21 14.24 -1.00
N THR A 77 1.89 15.39 -0.96
CA THR A 77 1.94 16.26 0.22
C THR A 77 0.55 16.76 0.61
N ALA A 78 -0.23 17.23 -0.36
CA ALA A 78 -1.61 17.66 -0.11
C ALA A 78 -2.48 16.52 0.46
N ARG A 79 -2.28 15.28 -0.01
CA ARG A 79 -3.01 14.12 0.53
C ARG A 79 -2.58 13.77 1.95
N VAL A 80 -1.29 13.86 2.27
CA VAL A 80 -0.77 13.65 3.62
C VAL A 80 -1.34 14.68 4.58
N GLU A 81 -1.38 15.96 4.20
CA GLU A 81 -1.98 17.02 5.00
C GLU A 81 -3.49 16.80 5.21
N GLU A 82 -4.21 16.37 4.17
CA GLU A 82 -5.62 16.02 4.27
C GLU A 82 -5.85 14.89 5.28
N LEU A 83 -5.05 13.80 5.22
CA LEU A 83 -5.13 12.69 6.15
C LEU A 83 -4.77 13.11 7.58
N ALA A 84 -3.76 13.95 7.78
CA ALA A 84 -3.40 14.50 9.08
C ALA A 84 -4.57 15.30 9.69
N ASN A 85 -5.20 16.16 8.91
CA ASN A 85 -6.39 16.92 9.34
C ASN A 85 -7.60 16.01 9.66
N GLN A 86 -7.74 14.87 8.97
CA GLN A 86 -8.77 13.87 9.28
C GLN A 86 -8.47 13.16 10.59
N ILE A 87 -7.21 12.82 10.87
CA ILE A 87 -6.76 12.20 12.13
C ILE A 87 -7.08 13.11 13.33
N GLU A 88 -6.82 14.41 13.22
CA GLU A 88 -7.13 15.37 14.28
C GLU A 88 -8.63 15.48 14.59
N LYS A 89 -9.47 15.21 13.61
CA LYS A 89 -10.94 15.31 13.74
C LYS A 89 -11.63 13.97 14.03
N ALA A 90 -10.87 12.88 14.03
CA ALA A 90 -11.42 11.55 14.24
C ALA A 90 -11.74 11.33 15.72
N ASP A 91 -12.94 10.86 16.00
CA ASP A 91 -13.45 10.67 17.36
C ASP A 91 -13.13 9.29 17.94
N THR A 92 -12.78 8.32 17.09
CA THR A 92 -12.57 6.93 17.53
C THR A 92 -11.14 6.45 17.32
N PRO A 93 -10.55 5.72 18.29
CA PRO A 93 -9.21 5.14 18.13
C PRO A 93 -9.08 4.28 16.87
N PHE A 94 -10.09 3.53 16.53
CA PHE A 94 -10.13 2.68 15.34
C PHE A 94 -10.03 3.49 14.02
N GLU A 95 -10.70 4.63 13.96
CA GLU A 95 -10.64 5.52 12.80
C GLU A 95 -9.26 6.18 12.69
N ILE A 96 -8.70 6.61 13.82
CA ILE A 96 -7.34 7.17 13.90
C ILE A 96 -6.31 6.16 13.37
N GLU A 97 -6.32 4.92 13.87
CA GLU A 97 -5.42 3.87 13.44
C GLU A 97 -5.48 3.64 11.92
N ARG A 98 -6.68 3.62 11.38
CA ARG A 98 -6.89 3.42 9.94
C ARG A 98 -6.40 4.58 9.08
N LEU A 99 -6.61 5.80 9.52
CA LEU A 99 -6.08 6.97 8.83
C LEU A 99 -4.56 7.02 8.91
N GLN A 100 -3.98 6.63 10.04
CA GLN A 100 -2.54 6.50 10.21
C GLN A 100 -1.96 5.41 9.29
N ASP A 101 -2.62 4.25 9.15
CA ASP A 101 -2.20 3.19 8.22
C ASP A 101 -2.22 3.70 6.76
N ARG A 102 -3.23 4.46 6.36
CA ARG A 102 -3.28 5.09 5.04
C ARG A 102 -2.16 6.11 4.85
N MET A 103 -1.95 6.98 5.83
CA MET A 103 -0.90 8.01 5.80
C MET A 103 0.50 7.38 5.71
N SER A 104 0.74 6.29 6.43
CA SER A 104 2.02 5.59 6.42
C SER A 104 2.43 5.09 5.04
N LYS A 105 1.47 4.77 4.17
CA LYS A 105 1.72 4.33 2.79
C LYS A 105 2.22 5.45 1.88
N PHE A 106 1.99 6.71 2.23
CA PHE A 106 2.50 7.88 1.52
C PHE A 106 3.88 8.31 2.03
N VAL A 107 4.08 8.27 3.34
CA VAL A 107 5.28 8.79 4.01
C VAL A 107 6.35 7.70 4.17
N GLY A 108 5.92 6.45 4.30
CA GLY A 108 6.80 5.31 4.50
C GLY A 108 7.43 4.79 3.21
N GLY A 109 8.71 4.43 3.28
CA GLY A 109 9.37 3.66 2.22
C GLY A 109 8.99 2.18 2.30
N VAL A 110 9.12 1.47 1.18
CA VAL A 110 9.00 0.01 1.14
C VAL A 110 10.40 -0.59 1.20
N ALA A 111 10.72 -1.29 2.29
CA ALA A 111 11.92 -2.10 2.38
C ALA A 111 11.63 -3.53 1.92
N ILE A 112 12.45 -4.05 1.03
CA ILE A 112 12.36 -5.43 0.56
C ILE A 112 13.55 -6.21 1.10
N VAL A 113 13.26 -7.20 1.95
CA VAL A 113 14.26 -8.12 2.47
C VAL A 113 14.22 -9.40 1.64
N HIS A 114 15.30 -9.66 0.90
CA HIS A 114 15.45 -10.89 0.12
C HIS A 114 16.02 -11.99 1.02
N VAL A 115 15.25 -13.05 1.19
CA VAL A 115 15.65 -14.22 1.97
C VAL A 115 15.90 -15.38 1.02
N GLY A 116 17.00 -16.09 1.24
CA GLY A 116 17.38 -17.27 0.46
C GLY A 116 17.82 -18.41 1.35
N GLY A 117 17.85 -19.62 0.79
CA GLY A 117 18.33 -20.84 1.43
C GLY A 117 18.77 -21.86 0.37
N ASN A 118 19.51 -22.86 0.78
CA ASN A 118 19.94 -23.95 -0.11
C ASN A 118 18.79 -24.91 -0.45
N THR A 119 17.75 -24.92 0.38
CA THR A 119 16.53 -25.70 0.18
C THR A 119 15.31 -24.82 0.40
N GLU A 120 14.17 -25.22 -0.15
CA GLU A 120 12.89 -24.52 0.05
C GLU A 120 12.50 -24.47 1.54
N THR A 121 12.74 -25.55 2.27
CA THR A 121 12.47 -25.62 3.72
C THR A 121 13.33 -24.61 4.48
N GLU A 122 14.62 -24.54 4.19
CA GLU A 122 15.52 -23.58 4.83
C GLU A 122 15.14 -22.12 4.50
N MET A 123 14.76 -21.88 3.25
CA MET A 123 14.30 -20.56 2.83
C MET A 123 13.02 -20.14 3.58
N ASN A 124 12.03 -21.05 3.72
CA ASN A 124 10.81 -20.79 4.43
C ASN A 124 11.07 -20.54 5.93
N GLU A 125 11.92 -21.35 6.56
CA GLU A 125 12.29 -21.16 7.97
C GLU A 125 12.96 -19.79 8.21
N ARG A 126 13.84 -19.36 7.32
CA ARG A 126 14.46 -18.02 7.40
C ARG A 126 13.45 -16.91 7.18
N LYS A 127 12.51 -17.10 6.26
CA LYS A 127 11.42 -16.14 6.03
C LYS A 127 10.58 -15.98 7.28
N ASP A 128 10.15 -17.09 7.88
CA ASP A 128 9.32 -17.08 9.10
C ASP A 128 10.05 -16.37 10.26
N ARG A 129 11.35 -16.59 10.43
CA ARG A 129 12.16 -15.87 11.44
C ARG A 129 12.22 -14.35 11.18
N VAL A 130 12.29 -13.92 9.92
CA VAL A 130 12.27 -12.50 9.57
C VAL A 130 10.89 -11.91 9.87
N ASP A 131 9.82 -12.62 9.54
CA ASP A 131 8.45 -12.20 9.83
C ASP A 131 8.19 -12.10 11.34
N ASP A 132 8.66 -13.06 12.13
CA ASP A 132 8.59 -13.02 13.60
C ASP A 132 9.38 -11.85 14.20
N ALA A 133 10.61 -11.63 13.73
CA ALA A 133 11.43 -10.50 14.16
C ALA A 133 10.79 -9.16 13.83
N LEU A 134 10.16 -9.05 12.65
CA LEU A 134 9.43 -7.85 12.24
C LEU A 134 8.24 -7.57 13.15
N ASN A 135 7.44 -8.59 13.45
CA ASN A 135 6.28 -8.47 14.32
C ASN A 135 6.69 -8.10 15.76
N ALA A 136 7.73 -8.76 16.31
CA ALA A 136 8.29 -8.42 17.61
C ALA A 136 8.83 -6.98 17.66
N THR A 137 9.49 -6.53 16.59
CA THR A 137 10.01 -5.17 16.52
C THR A 137 8.90 -4.13 16.46
N LYS A 138 7.83 -4.39 15.70
CA LYS A 138 6.65 -3.51 15.67
C LYS A 138 6.01 -3.38 17.04
N ALA A 139 5.74 -4.50 17.69
CA ALA A 139 5.19 -4.51 19.05
C ALA A 139 6.10 -3.76 20.05
N ALA A 140 7.41 -3.92 19.94
CA ALA A 140 8.36 -3.21 20.80
C ALA A 140 8.37 -1.68 20.57
N ILE A 141 8.13 -1.23 19.33
CA ILE A 141 8.03 0.21 19.00
C ILE A 141 6.71 0.78 19.54
N GLU A 142 5.63 0.06 19.43
CA GLU A 142 4.29 0.51 19.83
C GLU A 142 4.07 0.45 21.34
N GLU A 143 4.49 -0.64 21.98
CA GLU A 143 4.19 -0.94 23.39
C GLU A 143 5.41 -0.80 24.33
N GLY A 144 6.61 -0.68 23.76
CA GLY A 144 7.86 -0.65 24.51
C GLY A 144 8.39 -2.05 24.85
N VAL A 145 9.53 -2.07 25.55
CA VAL A 145 10.22 -3.29 25.97
C VAL A 145 10.36 -3.28 27.48
N SER A 146 9.93 -4.35 28.17
CA SER A 146 10.19 -4.55 29.60
C SER A 146 11.33 -5.56 29.80
N ALA A 147 12.26 -5.25 30.69
CA ALA A 147 13.25 -6.22 31.13
C ALA A 147 12.61 -7.16 32.14
N PHE A 148 12.42 -8.43 31.75
CA PHE A 148 12.10 -9.47 32.71
C PHE A 148 13.41 -9.90 33.39
N SER A 149 13.52 -9.61 34.70
CA SER A 149 14.49 -10.28 35.58
C SER A 149 13.81 -11.55 36.10
N ILE A 150 14.33 -12.71 35.71
CA ILE A 150 13.99 -14.01 36.34
C ILE A 150 14.84 -14.18 37.58
#